data_fbed45caeb294cb79f73fd560eef86bb
#
_entry.id   fbed45caeb294cb79f73fd560eef86bb
#
_cell.length_a   1.000
_cell.length_b   1.000
_cell.length_c   1.000
_cell.angle_alpha   90.00
_cell.angle_beta   90.00
_cell.angle_gamma   90.00
#
_symmetry.space_group_name_H-M   'P 1'
#
loop_
_entity.id
_entity.type
_entity.pdbx_description
1 polymer ?
#
loop_
_entity_poly.entity_id
_entity_poly.type
_entity_poly.pdbx_seq_one_letter_code
_entity_poly.pdbx_strand_id
1 'polypeptide(L)'
;MRYRFTSLLLVFGLLTAAAEPIKVAVYDDKGAAGKGIPSVEAILGKTPDIKVTKLKGADIAAGGLKGYDLVMFTGGSGSAEAAGLGEKGREEVREFVRNGGGYVGICAGAYLACSGFEWGIGVLNAKTVSPKWRRGQGDVKIEGEAFGEKLSERAVRYSNGPIIKPDERKDLPAYEKLITFRTELAQNDTPVGVMVNAPAMVSASFGLGRVFTSSPHPEQTVGLEPLVEKAVRWTARTKGPTVELWKRLEAMEVDKLWLPGAIVDWKTGQPTGQPIKDAKSKHTHCSQFVAAVADRLAVPLLRPPEHGVVGLANAQFDWLASDAARKTGWVALKDGAAAQAAANDGRLVLASLKNPEATRPGHIAIVRPGAKDADLLAKEGPDVMQAGGTNALRTTLRQGFGNHKKEYDQIAFYAHVVDLTPAR
;
A
#
# COMPACT_ATOMS: atom_id res chain seq x y z
N MET A 1 -62.71 -36.59 10.10
CA MET A 1 -62.15 -35.39 9.52
C MET A 1 -60.61 -35.46 9.69
N ARG A 2 -59.91 -35.86 8.62
CA ARG A 2 -58.43 -36.02 8.67
C ARG A 2 -57.80 -34.81 7.98
N TYR A 3 -57.08 -33.96 8.74
CA TYR A 3 -56.29 -32.82 8.19
C TYR A 3 -54.95 -33.36 7.69
N ARG A 4 -54.69 -33.18 6.39
CA ARG A 4 -53.37 -33.39 5.75
C ARG A 4 -52.57 -32.08 5.87
N PHE A 5 -51.49 -32.08 6.64
CA PHE A 5 -50.48 -31.03 6.63
C PHE A 5 -49.56 -31.24 5.43
N THR A 6 -49.58 -30.30 4.47
CA THR A 6 -48.66 -30.26 3.34
C THR A 6 -47.50 -29.36 3.78
N SER A 7 -46.32 -29.99 4.07
CA SER A 7 -45.10 -29.25 4.35
C SER A 7 -44.50 -28.66 3.06
N LEU A 8 -44.50 -27.36 2.94
CA LEU A 8 -43.84 -26.64 1.88
C LEU A 8 -42.36 -26.47 2.24
N LEU A 9 -41.47 -27.26 1.60
CA LEU A 9 -40.01 -27.06 1.69
C LEU A 9 -39.62 -25.81 0.89
N LEU A 10 -39.29 -24.71 1.57
CA LEU A 10 -38.60 -23.58 0.97
C LEU A 10 -37.11 -23.93 0.79
N VAL A 11 -36.71 -24.23 -0.43
CA VAL A 11 -35.28 -24.34 -0.80
C VAL A 11 -34.72 -22.93 -0.93
N PHE A 12 -34.02 -22.46 0.12
CA PHE A 12 -33.20 -21.26 0.03
C PHE A 12 -31.97 -21.60 -0.84
N GLY A 13 -32.00 -21.20 -2.10
CA GLY A 13 -30.80 -21.18 -2.94
C GLY A 13 -29.82 -20.15 -2.41
N LEU A 14 -28.71 -20.60 -1.82
CA LEU A 14 -27.55 -19.77 -1.55
C LEU A 14 -26.99 -19.28 -2.91
N LEU A 15 -27.36 -18.08 -3.31
CA LEU A 15 -26.65 -17.34 -4.37
C LEU A 15 -25.24 -17.03 -3.81
N THR A 16 -24.27 -17.87 -4.14
CA THR A 16 -22.86 -17.53 -3.95
C THR A 16 -22.56 -16.38 -4.91
N ALA A 17 -22.40 -15.16 -4.37
CA ALA A 17 -21.88 -14.06 -5.14
C ALA A 17 -20.54 -14.50 -5.76
N ALA A 18 -20.47 -14.50 -7.09
CA ALA A 18 -19.21 -14.79 -7.78
C ALA A 18 -18.15 -13.80 -7.31
N ALA A 19 -16.95 -14.33 -6.93
CA ALA A 19 -15.85 -13.47 -6.51
C ALA A 19 -15.50 -12.48 -7.63
N GLU A 20 -15.32 -11.20 -7.27
CA GLU A 20 -14.91 -10.17 -8.23
C GLU A 20 -13.59 -10.58 -8.91
N PRO A 21 -13.48 -10.40 -10.25
CA PRO A 21 -12.26 -10.75 -10.96
C PRO A 21 -11.07 -9.90 -10.52
N ILE A 22 -9.88 -10.48 -10.53
CA ILE A 22 -8.62 -9.75 -10.31
C ILE A 22 -8.40 -8.80 -11.48
N LYS A 23 -8.30 -7.50 -11.20
CA LYS A 23 -8.12 -6.45 -12.21
C LYS A 23 -6.65 -6.09 -12.33
N VAL A 24 -6.05 -6.39 -13.47
CA VAL A 24 -4.64 -6.17 -13.79
C VAL A 24 -4.51 -4.97 -14.71
N ALA A 25 -3.80 -3.93 -14.28
CA ALA A 25 -3.38 -2.83 -15.14
C ALA A 25 -2.01 -3.17 -15.75
N VAL A 26 -1.90 -3.28 -17.06
CA VAL A 26 -0.63 -3.47 -17.76
C VAL A 26 -0.20 -2.15 -18.38
N TYR A 27 1.00 -1.70 -18.04
CA TYR A 27 1.58 -0.50 -18.65
C TYR A 27 1.90 -0.77 -20.12
N ASP A 28 1.31 0.02 -21.04
CA ASP A 28 1.45 -0.09 -22.49
C ASP A 28 1.73 1.28 -23.12
N ASP A 29 2.94 1.81 -22.86
CA ASP A 29 3.36 3.12 -23.37
C ASP A 29 4.87 3.14 -23.61
N LYS A 30 5.45 4.35 -23.68
CA LYS A 30 6.90 4.59 -23.90
C LYS A 30 7.77 3.70 -23.02
N GLY A 31 8.65 2.95 -23.61
CA GLY A 31 9.57 2.05 -22.94
C GLY A 31 9.12 0.59 -22.93
N ALA A 32 7.82 0.30 -22.91
CA ALA A 32 7.32 -1.06 -23.07
C ALA A 32 7.59 -1.55 -24.50
N ALA A 33 8.18 -2.73 -24.63
CA ALA A 33 8.57 -3.25 -25.94
C ALA A 33 8.63 -4.78 -26.00
N GLY A 34 8.67 -5.32 -27.22
CA GLY A 34 8.82 -6.75 -27.47
C GLY A 34 7.52 -7.54 -27.26
N LYS A 35 7.68 -8.80 -26.85
CA LYS A 35 6.57 -9.76 -26.73
C LYS A 35 5.93 -9.83 -25.32
N GLY A 36 6.42 -9.03 -24.36
CA GLY A 36 5.98 -9.11 -22.97
C GLY A 36 4.48 -8.93 -22.79
N ILE A 37 3.92 -7.81 -23.28
CA ILE A 37 2.48 -7.52 -23.18
C ILE A 37 1.62 -8.57 -23.89
N PRO A 38 1.85 -8.91 -25.19
CA PRO A 38 1.08 -9.94 -25.84
C PRO A 38 1.13 -11.31 -25.15
N SER A 39 2.28 -11.69 -24.59
CA SER A 39 2.45 -12.94 -23.85
C SER A 39 1.61 -12.95 -22.57
N VAL A 40 1.66 -11.87 -21.80
CA VAL A 40 0.87 -11.71 -20.56
C VAL A 40 -0.63 -11.72 -20.89
N GLU A 41 -1.07 -11.01 -21.92
CA GLU A 41 -2.48 -11.02 -22.37
C GLU A 41 -2.92 -12.44 -22.78
N ALA A 42 -2.07 -13.19 -23.49
CA ALA A 42 -2.37 -14.56 -23.91
C ALA A 42 -2.43 -15.54 -22.72
N ILE A 43 -1.63 -15.34 -21.67
CA ILE A 43 -1.63 -16.18 -20.47
C ILE A 43 -2.87 -15.86 -19.62
N LEU A 44 -3.00 -14.60 -19.21
CA LEU A 44 -4.03 -14.18 -18.26
C LEU A 44 -5.42 -14.15 -18.87
N GLY A 45 -5.54 -13.92 -20.18
CA GLY A 45 -6.81 -13.96 -20.90
C GLY A 45 -7.48 -15.35 -20.96
N LYS A 46 -6.72 -16.42 -20.66
CA LYS A 46 -7.28 -17.78 -20.50
C LYS A 46 -7.89 -18.03 -19.11
N THR A 47 -7.71 -17.09 -18.19
CA THR A 47 -8.11 -17.23 -16.78
C THR A 47 -9.37 -16.36 -16.54
N PRO A 48 -10.57 -16.98 -16.40
CA PRO A 48 -11.86 -16.23 -16.41
C PRO A 48 -12.01 -15.22 -15.28
N ASP A 49 -11.34 -15.42 -14.17
CA ASP A 49 -11.35 -14.56 -12.98
C ASP A 49 -10.21 -13.54 -12.96
N ILE A 50 -9.51 -13.33 -14.09
CA ILE A 50 -8.51 -12.27 -14.24
C ILE A 50 -8.89 -11.38 -15.43
N LYS A 51 -8.92 -10.06 -15.19
CA LYS A 51 -9.21 -9.07 -16.23
C LYS A 51 -8.01 -8.17 -16.46
N VAL A 52 -7.46 -8.19 -17.67
CA VAL A 52 -6.32 -7.37 -18.08
C VAL A 52 -6.81 -6.10 -18.78
N THR A 53 -6.24 -4.96 -18.43
CA THR A 53 -6.49 -3.67 -19.10
C THR A 53 -5.16 -2.96 -19.30
N LYS A 54 -4.94 -2.44 -20.51
CA LYS A 54 -3.76 -1.63 -20.83
C LYS A 54 -3.96 -0.18 -20.44
N LEU A 55 -2.97 0.41 -19.78
CA LEU A 55 -2.96 1.82 -19.38
C LEU A 55 -1.73 2.54 -19.95
N LYS A 56 -1.91 3.81 -20.31
CA LYS A 56 -0.84 4.72 -20.69
C LYS A 56 -0.24 5.39 -19.46
N GLY A 57 1.01 5.88 -19.55
CA GLY A 57 1.64 6.61 -18.46
C GLY A 57 0.83 7.82 -17.99
N ALA A 58 0.17 8.53 -18.93
CA ALA A 58 -0.69 9.66 -18.63
C ALA A 58 -1.94 9.25 -17.82
N ASP A 59 -2.54 8.09 -18.14
CA ASP A 59 -3.68 7.57 -17.39
C ASP A 59 -3.29 7.26 -15.94
N ILE A 60 -2.12 6.61 -15.76
CA ILE A 60 -1.58 6.31 -14.43
C ILE A 60 -1.33 7.60 -13.65
N ALA A 61 -0.67 8.59 -14.26
CA ALA A 61 -0.39 9.89 -13.64
C ALA A 61 -1.67 10.68 -13.29
N ALA A 62 -2.79 10.37 -13.92
CA ALA A 62 -4.11 10.92 -13.61
C ALA A 62 -4.87 10.15 -12.52
N GLY A 63 -4.24 9.15 -11.86
CA GLY A 63 -4.90 8.32 -10.84
C GLY A 63 -5.64 7.10 -11.41
N GLY A 64 -5.33 6.71 -12.64
CA GLY A 64 -6.00 5.60 -13.35
C GLY A 64 -5.82 4.22 -12.75
N LEU A 65 -4.96 4.06 -11.73
CA LEU A 65 -4.81 2.78 -10.99
C LEU A 65 -5.94 2.52 -9.99
N LYS A 66 -6.79 3.51 -9.74
CA LYS A 66 -7.94 3.34 -8.83
C LYS A 66 -8.87 2.23 -9.33
N GLY A 67 -9.10 1.24 -8.49
CA GLY A 67 -9.99 0.10 -8.81
C GLY A 67 -9.29 -1.09 -9.44
N TYR A 68 -7.97 -1.04 -9.69
CA TYR A 68 -7.16 -2.21 -10.04
C TYR A 68 -6.62 -2.91 -8.79
N ASP A 69 -6.28 -4.20 -8.94
CA ASP A 69 -5.69 -4.99 -7.86
C ASP A 69 -4.16 -5.01 -7.94
N LEU A 70 -3.62 -4.87 -9.14
CA LEU A 70 -2.17 -4.77 -9.37
C LEU A 70 -1.85 -4.00 -10.65
N VAL A 71 -0.62 -3.47 -10.72
CA VAL A 71 -0.01 -2.92 -11.92
C VAL A 71 1.14 -3.81 -12.36
N MET A 72 1.26 -4.03 -13.68
CA MET A 72 2.30 -4.86 -14.29
C MET A 72 3.10 -4.06 -15.31
N PHE A 73 4.43 -4.17 -15.21
CA PHE A 73 5.41 -3.66 -16.17
C PHE A 73 6.17 -4.84 -16.76
N THR A 74 6.24 -4.93 -18.09
CA THR A 74 6.84 -6.06 -18.78
C THR A 74 8.25 -5.74 -19.31
N GLY A 75 8.69 -6.41 -20.35
CA GLY A 75 9.99 -6.17 -20.98
C GLY A 75 10.03 -4.85 -21.79
N GLY A 76 11.26 -4.32 -21.95
CA GLY A 76 11.50 -3.08 -22.68
C GLY A 76 12.69 -2.31 -22.13
N SER A 77 12.52 -1.03 -21.82
CA SER A 77 13.53 -0.16 -21.20
C SER A 77 12.96 0.49 -19.93
N GLY A 78 13.44 0.09 -18.76
CA GLY A 78 12.94 0.61 -17.47
C GLY A 78 13.10 2.13 -17.32
N SER A 79 14.19 2.71 -17.79
CA SER A 79 14.36 4.17 -17.79
C SER A 79 13.42 4.90 -18.74
N ALA A 80 13.06 4.27 -19.87
CA ALA A 80 12.09 4.83 -20.81
C ALA A 80 10.65 4.67 -20.28
N GLU A 81 10.32 3.56 -19.59
CA GLU A 81 9.06 3.38 -18.87
C GLU A 81 8.91 4.45 -17.77
N ALA A 82 9.97 4.68 -16.99
CA ALA A 82 10.01 5.75 -15.99
C ALA A 82 9.77 7.14 -16.60
N ALA A 83 10.37 7.41 -17.76
CA ALA A 83 10.17 8.67 -18.50
C ALA A 83 8.74 8.79 -19.06
N GLY A 84 8.13 7.66 -19.46
CA GLY A 84 6.74 7.61 -19.93
C GLY A 84 5.73 7.87 -18.80
N LEU A 85 6.02 7.38 -17.59
CA LEU A 85 5.23 7.66 -16.38
C LEU A 85 5.39 9.12 -15.93
N GLY A 86 6.56 9.72 -16.13
CA GLY A 86 6.93 10.98 -15.49
C GLY A 86 7.06 10.83 -13.96
N GLU A 87 7.39 11.91 -13.28
CA GLU A 87 7.53 11.90 -11.81
C GLU A 87 6.20 11.56 -11.13
N LYS A 88 5.12 12.22 -11.54
CA LYS A 88 3.79 12.01 -10.99
C LYS A 88 3.30 10.58 -11.18
N GLY A 89 3.48 9.98 -12.36
CA GLY A 89 3.07 8.59 -12.60
C GLY A 89 3.86 7.59 -11.76
N ARG A 90 5.17 7.83 -11.55
CA ARG A 90 5.97 6.99 -10.65
C ARG A 90 5.50 7.09 -9.20
N GLU A 91 5.14 8.29 -8.74
CA GLU A 91 4.60 8.47 -7.39
C GLU A 91 3.23 7.82 -7.24
N GLU A 92 2.34 7.92 -8.24
CA GLU A 92 1.05 7.24 -8.25
C GLU A 92 1.21 5.71 -8.15
N VAL A 93 2.16 5.11 -8.87
CA VAL A 93 2.46 3.67 -8.74
C VAL A 93 2.98 3.37 -7.33
N ARG A 94 3.89 4.18 -6.81
CA ARG A 94 4.44 4.00 -5.44
C ARG A 94 3.35 4.05 -4.38
N GLU A 95 2.48 5.06 -4.44
CA GLU A 95 1.35 5.19 -3.51
C GLU A 95 0.32 4.07 -3.69
N PHE A 96 0.02 3.68 -4.92
CA PHE A 96 -0.87 2.54 -5.21
C PHE A 96 -0.38 1.26 -4.52
N VAL A 97 0.92 0.93 -4.66
CA VAL A 97 1.48 -0.27 -4.03
C VAL A 97 1.54 -0.10 -2.52
N ARG A 98 1.96 1.07 -2.01
CA ARG A 98 2.00 1.35 -0.56
C ARG A 98 0.64 1.14 0.11
N ASN A 99 -0.44 1.42 -0.60
CA ASN A 99 -1.81 1.31 -0.13
C ASN A 99 -2.48 -0.04 -0.47
N GLY A 100 -1.69 -1.08 -0.74
CA GLY A 100 -2.16 -2.45 -0.86
C GLY A 100 -2.34 -2.96 -2.29
N GLY A 101 -2.06 -2.15 -3.31
CA GLY A 101 -1.99 -2.62 -4.69
C GLY A 101 -0.78 -3.54 -4.91
N GLY A 102 -0.88 -4.44 -5.90
CA GLY A 102 0.23 -5.30 -6.28
C GLY A 102 1.14 -4.67 -7.34
N TYR A 103 2.41 -5.04 -7.34
CA TYR A 103 3.37 -4.71 -8.39
C TYR A 103 3.97 -5.97 -8.98
N VAL A 104 3.86 -6.15 -10.28
CA VAL A 104 4.55 -7.22 -11.01
C VAL A 104 5.49 -6.58 -12.03
N GLY A 105 6.79 -6.85 -11.90
CA GLY A 105 7.82 -6.32 -12.82
C GLY A 105 8.59 -7.45 -13.50
N ILE A 106 8.63 -7.48 -14.83
CA ILE A 106 9.39 -8.44 -15.60
C ILE A 106 10.45 -7.69 -16.42
N CYS A 107 11.71 -8.10 -16.37
CA CYS A 107 12.82 -7.52 -17.11
C CYS A 107 12.94 -6.00 -16.90
N ALA A 108 12.44 -5.16 -17.80
CA ALA A 108 12.40 -3.71 -17.65
C ALA A 108 11.64 -3.28 -16.40
N GLY A 109 10.49 -3.89 -16.11
CA GLY A 109 9.72 -3.66 -14.90
C GLY A 109 10.47 -4.06 -13.61
N ALA A 110 11.36 -5.05 -13.67
CA ALA A 110 12.21 -5.40 -12.52
C ALA A 110 13.30 -4.32 -12.28
N TYR A 111 13.87 -3.70 -13.32
CA TYR A 111 14.73 -2.52 -13.16
C TYR A 111 13.95 -1.35 -12.56
N LEU A 112 12.75 -1.08 -13.09
CA LEU A 112 11.91 0.03 -12.69
C LEU A 112 11.50 -0.05 -11.20
N ALA A 113 11.34 -1.27 -10.65
CA ALA A 113 11.05 -1.50 -9.25
C ALA A 113 12.18 -1.12 -8.29
N CYS A 114 13.44 -1.21 -8.72
CA CYS A 114 14.61 -1.06 -7.87
C CYS A 114 14.73 0.34 -7.24
N SER A 115 15.16 0.38 -5.98
CA SER A 115 15.46 1.63 -5.25
C SER A 115 16.80 2.26 -5.64
N GLY A 116 17.71 1.47 -6.22
CA GLY A 116 19.05 1.93 -6.59
C GLY A 116 19.12 2.82 -7.84
N PHE A 117 17.99 3.22 -8.42
CA PHE A 117 17.92 4.15 -9.55
C PHE A 117 17.09 5.38 -9.18
N GLU A 118 17.60 6.59 -9.42
CA GLU A 118 16.89 7.85 -9.22
C GLU A 118 15.60 7.94 -10.06
N TRP A 119 15.62 7.34 -11.26
CA TRP A 119 14.46 7.24 -12.14
C TRP A 119 13.50 6.09 -11.78
N GLY A 120 13.89 5.17 -10.86
CA GLY A 120 13.06 4.03 -10.45
C GLY A 120 11.83 4.44 -9.67
N ILE A 121 10.88 3.51 -9.54
CA ILE A 121 9.73 3.67 -8.63
C ILE A 121 10.20 3.48 -7.18
N GLY A 122 11.22 2.63 -6.94
CA GLY A 122 11.79 2.43 -5.61
C GLY A 122 10.89 1.64 -4.64
N VAL A 123 10.15 0.65 -5.16
CA VAL A 123 9.30 -0.25 -4.36
C VAL A 123 10.01 -1.54 -3.96
N LEU A 124 11.22 -1.78 -4.45
CA LEU A 124 12.06 -2.94 -4.17
C LEU A 124 13.42 -2.49 -3.63
N ASN A 125 13.81 -2.95 -2.43
CA ASN A 125 15.11 -2.65 -1.80
C ASN A 125 16.25 -3.38 -2.53
N ALA A 126 16.52 -2.98 -3.76
CA ALA A 126 17.50 -3.60 -4.62
C ALA A 126 18.19 -2.58 -5.52
N LYS A 127 19.44 -2.89 -5.89
CA LYS A 127 20.22 -2.23 -6.94
C LYS A 127 20.86 -3.28 -7.84
N THR A 128 21.30 -2.88 -9.03
CA THR A 128 22.05 -3.77 -9.92
C THR A 128 23.49 -3.97 -9.44
N VAL A 129 24.05 -5.15 -9.74
CA VAL A 129 25.44 -5.46 -9.39
C VAL A 129 26.45 -4.67 -10.24
N SER A 130 26.01 -4.15 -11.40
CA SER A 130 26.84 -3.40 -12.34
C SER A 130 25.96 -2.43 -13.15
N PRO A 131 26.47 -1.25 -13.53
CA PRO A 131 25.81 -0.36 -14.49
C PRO A 131 25.79 -0.94 -15.92
N LYS A 132 26.68 -1.90 -16.24
CA LYS A 132 26.68 -2.60 -17.52
C LYS A 132 25.57 -3.65 -17.53
N TRP A 133 24.49 -3.37 -18.26
CA TRP A 133 23.27 -4.17 -18.25
C TRP A 133 23.10 -5.09 -19.48
N ARG A 134 23.82 -4.84 -20.59
CA ARG A 134 23.70 -5.59 -21.87
C ARG A 134 24.40 -6.95 -21.77
N ARG A 135 23.93 -7.83 -20.90
CA ARG A 135 24.53 -9.14 -20.66
C ARG A 135 24.29 -10.16 -21.77
N GLY A 136 23.33 -9.92 -22.64
CA GLY A 136 22.98 -10.80 -23.75
C GLY A 136 21.55 -11.33 -23.68
N GLN A 137 21.22 -12.13 -24.70
CA GLN A 137 19.90 -12.76 -24.83
C GLN A 137 20.11 -14.25 -25.13
N GLY A 138 19.30 -15.11 -24.52
CA GLY A 138 19.36 -16.55 -24.66
C GLY A 138 18.61 -17.25 -23.53
N ASP A 139 18.70 -18.56 -23.47
CA ASP A 139 18.15 -19.34 -22.39
C ASP A 139 19.19 -19.48 -21.28
N VAL A 140 18.72 -19.33 -20.03
CA VAL A 140 19.50 -19.57 -18.81
C VAL A 140 18.77 -20.56 -17.93
N LYS A 141 19.48 -21.27 -17.07
CA LYS A 141 18.87 -22.18 -16.10
C LYS A 141 18.58 -21.43 -14.81
N ILE A 142 17.42 -21.73 -14.19
CA ILE A 142 16.97 -21.22 -12.92
C ILE A 142 16.52 -22.35 -12.00
N GLU A 143 16.61 -22.13 -10.69
CA GLU A 143 16.22 -23.11 -9.67
C GLU A 143 15.65 -22.42 -8.45
N GLY A 144 14.71 -23.06 -7.77
CA GLY A 144 14.10 -22.61 -6.53
C GLY A 144 12.61 -22.93 -6.48
N GLU A 145 11.90 -22.27 -5.60
CA GLU A 145 10.46 -22.41 -5.45
C GLU A 145 9.78 -21.03 -5.37
N ALA A 146 8.71 -20.86 -6.13
CA ALA A 146 7.90 -19.66 -6.09
C ALA A 146 6.41 -20.02 -6.17
N PHE A 147 5.61 -19.57 -5.20
CA PHE A 147 4.16 -19.75 -5.18
C PHE A 147 3.71 -21.22 -5.34
N GLY A 148 4.48 -22.16 -4.76
CA GLY A 148 4.24 -23.60 -4.85
C GLY A 148 4.69 -24.25 -6.17
N GLU A 149 5.34 -23.50 -7.09
CA GLU A 149 6.02 -24.05 -8.26
C GLU A 149 7.50 -24.30 -7.93
N LYS A 150 7.89 -25.57 -7.94
CA LYS A 150 9.28 -25.99 -7.72
C LYS A 150 9.98 -26.16 -9.06
N LEU A 151 11.06 -25.42 -9.27
CA LEU A 151 11.88 -25.46 -10.47
C LEU A 151 13.25 -26.05 -10.15
N SER A 152 13.68 -27.03 -10.94
CA SER A 152 15.01 -27.65 -10.84
C SER A 152 15.72 -27.48 -12.17
N GLU A 153 16.75 -26.63 -12.20
CA GLU A 153 17.53 -26.27 -13.40
C GLU A 153 16.68 -26.01 -14.66
N ARG A 154 15.53 -25.37 -14.47
CA ARG A 154 14.58 -25.06 -15.54
C ARG A 154 15.15 -24.00 -16.48
N ALA A 155 15.14 -24.28 -17.78
CA ALA A 155 15.48 -23.26 -18.78
C ALA A 155 14.42 -22.15 -18.83
N VAL A 156 14.84 -20.91 -18.88
CA VAL A 156 14.01 -19.72 -19.03
C VAL A 156 14.67 -18.73 -19.98
N ARG A 157 13.86 -18.07 -20.81
CA ARG A 157 14.36 -17.00 -21.68
C ARG A 157 14.87 -15.83 -20.85
N TYR A 158 16.06 -15.37 -21.16
CA TYR A 158 16.67 -14.17 -20.58
C TYR A 158 17.00 -13.15 -21.67
N SER A 159 16.78 -11.87 -21.42
CA SER A 159 17.10 -10.78 -22.35
C SER A 159 17.49 -9.53 -21.56
N ASN A 160 18.75 -9.47 -21.15
CA ASN A 160 19.31 -8.30 -20.46
C ASN A 160 18.58 -7.87 -19.18
N GLY A 161 17.86 -8.76 -18.51
CA GLY A 161 17.20 -8.45 -17.24
C GLY A 161 18.20 -8.11 -16.11
N PRO A 162 17.78 -7.45 -15.03
CA PRO A 162 18.69 -6.99 -13.97
C PRO A 162 19.28 -8.16 -13.18
N ILE A 163 20.58 -8.10 -12.92
CA ILE A 163 21.22 -8.90 -11.89
C ILE A 163 21.29 -8.02 -10.65
N ILE A 164 20.48 -8.35 -9.66
CA ILE A 164 20.26 -7.51 -8.48
C ILE A 164 21.02 -7.99 -7.26
N LYS A 165 21.27 -7.06 -6.35
CA LYS A 165 21.74 -7.25 -4.98
C LYS A 165 20.97 -6.30 -4.06
N PRO A 166 21.00 -6.50 -2.71
CA PRO A 166 20.39 -5.55 -1.79
C PRO A 166 20.93 -4.12 -1.97
N ASP A 167 20.05 -3.12 -1.84
CA ASP A 167 20.41 -1.70 -1.82
C ASP A 167 20.70 -1.20 -0.40
N GLU A 168 20.36 -2.02 0.61
CA GLU A 168 20.62 -1.77 2.03
C GLU A 168 19.92 -0.52 2.58
N ARG A 169 18.82 -0.09 1.96
CA ARG A 169 18.00 0.98 2.47
C ARG A 169 17.26 0.52 3.72
N LYS A 170 17.32 1.31 4.80
CA LYS A 170 16.68 1.00 6.08
C LYS A 170 15.18 1.28 6.10
N ASP A 171 14.71 2.15 5.21
CA ASP A 171 13.30 2.52 5.09
C ASP A 171 12.47 1.56 4.21
N LEU A 172 13.12 0.55 3.63
CA LEU A 172 12.51 -0.48 2.81
C LEU A 172 12.80 -1.87 3.38
N PRO A 173 11.80 -2.78 3.40
CA PRO A 173 12.03 -4.16 3.81
C PRO A 173 12.97 -4.87 2.82
N ALA A 174 13.69 -5.87 3.33
CA ALA A 174 14.48 -6.74 2.47
C ALA A 174 13.55 -7.55 1.55
N TYR A 175 14.03 -7.89 0.36
CA TYR A 175 13.34 -8.81 -0.53
C TYR A 175 13.65 -10.27 -0.14
N GLU A 176 12.72 -11.16 -0.46
CA GLU A 176 12.87 -12.60 -0.39
C GLU A 176 13.31 -13.14 -1.76
N LYS A 177 14.36 -13.96 -1.79
CA LYS A 177 14.83 -14.63 -2.99
C LYS A 177 14.03 -15.93 -3.20
N LEU A 178 13.22 -15.96 -4.25
CA LEU A 178 12.41 -17.12 -4.60
C LEU A 178 13.15 -18.05 -5.56
N ILE A 179 13.67 -17.51 -6.64
CA ILE A 179 14.33 -18.26 -7.72
C ILE A 179 15.73 -17.69 -7.94
N THR A 180 16.68 -18.57 -8.23
CA THR A 180 18.11 -18.28 -8.40
C THR A 180 18.58 -18.66 -9.78
N PHE A 181 19.46 -17.87 -10.40
CA PHE A 181 20.16 -18.25 -11.63
C PHE A 181 21.16 -19.38 -11.39
N ARG A 182 21.23 -20.36 -12.31
CA ARG A 182 22.20 -21.47 -12.29
C ARG A 182 23.21 -21.42 -13.43
N THR A 183 22.92 -20.69 -14.48
CA THR A 183 23.85 -20.42 -15.57
C THR A 183 23.98 -18.91 -15.78
N GLU A 184 24.95 -18.50 -16.59
CA GLU A 184 25.29 -17.11 -16.81
C GLU A 184 25.32 -16.77 -18.30
N LEU A 185 24.90 -15.55 -18.60
CA LEU A 185 25.26 -14.83 -19.82
C LEU A 185 26.07 -13.59 -19.42
N ALA A 186 27.25 -13.38 -20.04
CA ALA A 186 28.16 -12.28 -19.75
C ALA A 186 28.79 -11.76 -21.04
N GLN A 187 27.95 -11.10 -21.87
CA GLN A 187 28.40 -10.44 -23.12
C GLN A 187 28.67 -8.94 -22.88
N ASN A 188 29.28 -8.29 -23.87
CA ASN A 188 29.48 -6.83 -23.89
C ASN A 188 30.23 -6.29 -22.66
N ASP A 189 31.32 -6.94 -22.28
CA ASP A 189 32.15 -6.59 -21.10
C ASP A 189 31.38 -6.48 -19.77
N THR A 190 30.28 -7.16 -19.67
CA THR A 190 29.57 -7.27 -18.38
C THR A 190 30.34 -8.18 -17.42
N PRO A 191 30.27 -7.94 -16.09
CA PRO A 191 31.02 -8.75 -15.13
C PRO A 191 30.67 -10.25 -15.22
N VAL A 192 31.69 -11.10 -15.26
CA VAL A 192 31.57 -12.58 -15.22
C VAL A 192 31.46 -13.04 -13.77
N GLY A 193 30.74 -14.15 -13.52
CA GLY A 193 30.62 -14.79 -12.21
C GLY A 193 29.61 -14.13 -11.27
N VAL A 194 28.90 -13.06 -11.71
CA VAL A 194 27.96 -12.33 -10.86
C VAL A 194 26.50 -12.76 -11.01
N MET A 195 26.19 -13.53 -12.08
CA MET A 195 24.83 -13.94 -12.37
C MET A 195 24.48 -15.28 -11.68
N VAL A 196 25.42 -16.23 -11.70
CA VAL A 196 25.22 -17.54 -11.02
C VAL A 196 25.01 -17.31 -9.53
N ASN A 197 23.98 -17.95 -8.97
CA ASN A 197 23.50 -17.78 -7.59
C ASN A 197 22.90 -16.41 -7.26
N ALA A 198 22.87 -15.46 -8.19
CA ALA A 198 22.12 -14.21 -8.01
C ALA A 198 20.60 -14.48 -8.06
N PRO A 199 19.78 -13.61 -7.45
CA PRO A 199 18.34 -13.69 -7.54
C PRO A 199 17.87 -13.54 -8.99
N ALA A 200 17.06 -14.51 -9.46
CA ALA A 200 16.37 -14.44 -10.74
C ALA A 200 14.95 -13.88 -10.57
N MET A 201 14.26 -14.31 -9.50
CA MET A 201 12.94 -13.81 -9.14
C MET A 201 12.90 -13.57 -7.63
N VAL A 202 12.27 -12.47 -7.25
CA VAL A 202 12.15 -12.05 -5.84
C VAL A 202 10.75 -11.57 -5.52
N SER A 203 10.39 -11.67 -4.24
CA SER A 203 9.21 -11.04 -3.67
C SER A 203 9.59 -10.05 -2.57
N ALA A 204 8.75 -9.05 -2.36
CA ALA A 204 8.88 -8.11 -1.27
C ALA A 204 7.50 -7.56 -0.87
N SER A 205 7.43 -6.90 0.28
CA SER A 205 6.33 -6.01 0.65
C SER A 205 6.76 -4.55 0.48
N PHE A 206 5.80 -3.70 0.15
CA PHE A 206 5.97 -2.25 0.15
C PHE A 206 4.73 -1.60 0.71
N GLY A 207 4.80 -1.11 1.95
CA GLY A 207 3.60 -0.71 2.70
C GLY A 207 2.67 -1.90 2.90
N LEU A 208 1.44 -1.79 2.44
CA LEU A 208 0.44 -2.87 2.46
C LEU A 208 0.47 -3.73 1.20
N GLY A 209 1.17 -3.31 0.16
CA GLY A 209 1.21 -3.99 -1.12
C GLY A 209 2.30 -5.03 -1.21
N ARG A 210 2.21 -5.84 -2.27
CA ARG A 210 3.15 -6.91 -2.59
C ARG A 210 3.84 -6.61 -3.91
N VAL A 211 5.13 -6.90 -3.94
CA VAL A 211 6.01 -6.70 -5.09
C VAL A 211 6.57 -8.04 -5.52
N PHE A 212 6.41 -8.39 -6.77
CA PHE A 212 7.08 -9.52 -7.40
C PHE A 212 7.88 -9.01 -8.59
N THR A 213 9.13 -9.42 -8.72
CA THR A 213 9.92 -9.13 -9.91
C THR A 213 10.63 -10.35 -10.45
N SER A 214 10.70 -10.43 -11.78
CA SER A 214 11.43 -11.44 -12.53
C SER A 214 12.45 -10.76 -13.43
N SER A 215 13.71 -11.14 -13.31
CA SER A 215 14.76 -10.72 -14.23
C SER A 215 14.63 -11.42 -15.60
N PRO A 216 14.46 -12.77 -15.69
CA PRO A 216 14.15 -13.46 -16.94
C PRO A 216 12.67 -13.29 -17.33
N HIS A 217 12.30 -13.91 -18.46
CA HIS A 217 11.00 -13.83 -19.10
C HIS A 217 10.19 -15.13 -18.98
N PRO A 218 9.58 -15.41 -17.80
CA PRO A 218 8.69 -16.58 -17.66
C PRO A 218 7.48 -16.51 -18.56
N GLU A 219 6.98 -15.29 -18.87
CA GLU A 219 5.85 -15.05 -19.76
C GLU A 219 6.14 -15.42 -21.23
N GLN A 220 7.41 -15.60 -21.60
CA GLN A 220 7.85 -15.98 -22.95
C GLN A 220 8.46 -17.39 -22.96
N THR A 221 8.30 -18.17 -21.91
CA THR A 221 8.90 -19.49 -21.75
C THR A 221 7.82 -20.54 -21.59
N VAL A 222 7.73 -21.45 -22.54
CA VAL A 222 6.73 -22.55 -22.55
C VAL A 222 6.81 -23.36 -21.25
N GLY A 223 5.68 -23.56 -20.58
CA GLY A 223 5.55 -24.29 -19.33
C GLY A 223 5.90 -23.49 -18.07
N LEU A 224 6.16 -22.15 -18.19
CA LEU A 224 6.28 -21.25 -17.06
C LEU A 224 5.10 -20.27 -16.95
N GLU A 225 4.09 -20.41 -17.81
CA GLU A 225 2.86 -19.60 -17.78
C GLU A 225 2.14 -19.68 -16.41
N PRO A 226 2.04 -20.87 -15.74
CA PRO A 226 1.42 -20.94 -14.41
C PRO A 226 2.13 -20.10 -13.36
N LEU A 227 3.45 -19.90 -13.47
CA LEU A 227 4.21 -19.06 -12.55
C LEU A 227 3.79 -17.58 -12.66
N VAL A 228 3.52 -17.10 -13.88
CA VAL A 228 3.04 -15.73 -14.12
C VAL A 228 1.65 -15.54 -13.51
N GLU A 229 0.73 -16.48 -13.73
CA GLU A 229 -0.61 -16.42 -13.13
C GLU A 229 -0.55 -16.43 -11.60
N LYS A 230 0.26 -17.33 -11.03
CA LYS A 230 0.43 -17.41 -9.57
C LYS A 230 1.07 -16.15 -8.97
N ALA A 231 2.02 -15.54 -9.66
CA ALA A 231 2.60 -14.27 -9.27
C ALA A 231 1.53 -13.15 -9.24
N VAL A 232 0.67 -13.08 -10.26
CA VAL A 232 -0.46 -12.16 -10.31
C VAL A 232 -1.42 -12.39 -9.15
N ARG A 233 -1.81 -13.65 -8.91
CA ARG A 233 -2.70 -14.00 -7.78
C ARG A 233 -2.09 -13.69 -6.43
N TRP A 234 -0.80 -13.93 -6.28
CA TRP A 234 -0.10 -13.64 -5.02
C TRP A 234 0.00 -12.14 -4.77
N THR A 235 0.35 -11.34 -5.78
CA THR A 235 0.43 -9.89 -5.63
C THR A 235 -0.94 -9.25 -5.39
N ALA A 236 -1.98 -9.75 -6.04
CA ALA A 236 -3.36 -9.29 -5.87
C ALA A 236 -3.98 -9.64 -4.51
N ARG A 237 -3.36 -10.55 -3.72
CA ARG A 237 -3.88 -11.00 -2.41
C ARG A 237 -3.68 -10.03 -1.25
N THR A 238 -3.43 -8.77 -1.54
CA THR A 238 -3.37 -7.73 -0.50
C THR A 238 -4.76 -7.27 -0.04
N LYS A 239 -5.83 -7.93 -0.51
CA LYS A 239 -7.19 -7.71 -0.03
C LYS A 239 -7.34 -8.27 1.38
N GLY A 240 -7.60 -7.41 2.33
CA GLY A 240 -7.81 -7.80 3.72
C GLY A 240 -8.36 -6.63 4.51
N PRO A 241 -8.73 -6.85 5.78
CA PRO A 241 -9.30 -5.80 6.63
C PRO A 241 -8.46 -4.53 6.65
N THR A 242 -7.15 -4.66 6.71
CA THR A 242 -6.22 -3.53 6.71
C THR A 242 -6.32 -2.70 5.44
N VAL A 243 -6.30 -3.32 4.28
CA VAL A 243 -6.38 -2.63 2.99
C VAL A 243 -7.75 -1.99 2.81
N GLU A 244 -8.82 -2.68 3.18
CA GLU A 244 -10.18 -2.15 3.10
C GLU A 244 -10.38 -0.95 4.04
N LEU A 245 -9.86 -1.01 5.27
CA LEU A 245 -9.87 0.12 6.18
C LEU A 245 -9.18 1.34 5.55
N TRP A 246 -8.00 1.15 4.99
CA TRP A 246 -7.24 2.26 4.42
C TRP A 246 -7.86 2.84 3.16
N LYS A 247 -8.46 2.02 2.29
CA LYS A 247 -9.28 2.53 1.17
C LYS A 247 -10.40 3.45 1.66
N ARG A 248 -11.10 3.07 2.73
CA ARG A 248 -12.16 3.92 3.33
C ARG A 248 -11.62 5.21 3.92
N LEU A 249 -10.46 5.15 4.58
CA LEU A 249 -9.83 6.34 5.17
C LEU A 249 -9.31 7.31 4.11
N GLU A 250 -8.66 6.83 3.07
CA GLU A 250 -8.16 7.67 1.98
C GLU A 250 -9.28 8.28 1.14
N ALA A 251 -10.41 7.57 1.00
CA ALA A 251 -11.60 8.12 0.35
C ALA A 251 -12.23 9.30 1.12
N MET A 252 -11.77 9.60 2.33
CA MET A 252 -12.17 10.81 3.05
C MET A 252 -11.42 12.07 2.59
N GLU A 253 -10.37 11.93 1.77
CA GLU A 253 -9.64 13.04 1.13
C GLU A 253 -9.19 14.12 2.13
N VAL A 254 -8.58 13.71 3.25
CA VAL A 254 -8.16 14.65 4.31
C VAL A 254 -7.20 15.74 3.83
N ASP A 255 -6.46 15.48 2.75
CA ASP A 255 -5.59 16.45 2.09
C ASP A 255 -6.34 17.58 1.36
N LYS A 256 -7.64 17.39 1.09
CA LYS A 256 -8.52 18.35 0.41
C LYS A 256 -9.64 18.86 1.31
N LEU A 257 -10.00 18.13 2.35
CA LEU A 257 -11.08 18.40 3.28
C LEU A 257 -10.53 18.65 4.69
N TRP A 258 -11.32 19.19 5.60
CA TRP A 258 -10.89 19.64 6.94
C TRP A 258 -9.70 20.61 6.89
N LEU A 259 -9.60 21.41 5.82
CA LEU A 259 -8.48 22.33 5.64
C LEU A 259 -8.45 23.39 6.75
N PRO A 260 -7.26 23.75 7.26
CA PRO A 260 -7.13 24.81 8.26
C PRO A 260 -7.56 26.17 7.69
N GLY A 261 -7.96 27.09 8.59
CA GLY A 261 -8.32 28.45 8.20
C GLY A 261 -9.77 28.64 7.75
N ALA A 262 -10.63 27.65 7.91
CA ALA A 262 -12.08 27.74 7.68
C ALA A 262 -12.85 27.10 8.84
N ILE A 263 -14.13 27.44 9.01
CA ILE A 263 -15.04 26.65 9.85
C ILE A 263 -15.64 25.57 8.96
N VAL A 264 -15.46 24.30 9.35
CA VAL A 264 -15.90 23.15 8.55
C VAL A 264 -17.05 22.41 9.23
N ASP A 265 -17.87 21.77 8.41
CA ASP A 265 -18.74 20.69 8.89
C ASP A 265 -17.87 19.51 9.34
N TRP A 266 -18.06 19.06 10.57
CA TRP A 266 -17.16 18.07 11.17
C TRP A 266 -17.24 16.69 10.49
N LYS A 267 -18.41 16.32 9.94
CA LYS A 267 -18.62 15.01 9.25
C LYS A 267 -18.01 14.96 7.86
N THR A 268 -18.10 16.07 7.13
CA THR A 268 -17.74 16.11 5.71
C THR A 268 -16.41 16.82 5.44
N GLY A 269 -15.95 17.65 6.39
CA GLY A 269 -14.76 18.47 6.22
C GLY A 269 -14.95 19.66 5.25
N GLN A 270 -16.16 19.86 4.73
CA GLN A 270 -16.47 20.95 3.83
C GLN A 270 -16.58 22.29 4.60
N PRO A 271 -16.08 23.40 4.04
CA PRO A 271 -16.28 24.72 4.60
C PRO A 271 -17.77 25.05 4.74
N THR A 272 -18.17 25.58 5.90
CA THR A 272 -19.56 25.97 6.16
C THR A 272 -19.91 27.37 5.64
N GLY A 273 -18.92 28.15 5.21
CA GLY A 273 -19.08 29.56 4.84
C GLY A 273 -19.26 30.49 6.03
N GLN A 274 -19.24 29.99 7.26
CA GLN A 274 -19.35 30.84 8.45
C GLN A 274 -18.08 31.70 8.66
N PRO A 275 -18.21 32.97 9.06
CA PRO A 275 -17.07 33.83 9.29
C PRO A 275 -16.29 33.42 10.54
N ILE A 276 -14.97 33.45 10.44
CA ILE A 276 -14.05 33.24 11.56
C ILE A 276 -14.11 34.46 12.49
N LYS A 277 -14.55 34.23 13.73
CA LYS A 277 -14.64 35.29 14.76
C LYS A 277 -13.29 35.63 15.39
N ASP A 278 -12.37 34.66 15.48
CA ASP A 278 -11.02 34.81 16.02
C ASP A 278 -9.97 34.64 14.92
N ALA A 279 -9.51 35.78 14.37
CA ALA A 279 -8.48 35.83 13.33
C ALA A 279 -7.09 35.29 13.80
N LYS A 280 -6.87 35.13 15.12
CA LYS A 280 -5.61 34.54 15.65
C LYS A 280 -5.65 33.02 15.71
N SER A 281 -6.84 32.43 15.65
CA SER A 281 -6.99 30.96 15.63
C SER A 281 -6.64 30.41 14.26
N LYS A 282 -5.81 29.37 14.23
CA LYS A 282 -5.48 28.62 12.99
C LYS A 282 -6.63 27.75 12.50
N HIS A 283 -7.70 27.62 13.27
CA HIS A 283 -8.85 26.74 12.96
C HIS A 283 -8.42 25.41 12.35
N THR A 284 -7.73 24.60 13.13
CA THR A 284 -7.30 23.25 12.73
C THR A 284 -8.34 22.20 13.16
N HIS A 285 -8.44 21.08 12.46
CA HIS A 285 -9.57 20.18 12.56
C HIS A 285 -9.19 18.72 12.89
N CYS A 286 -8.06 18.48 13.55
CA CYS A 286 -7.56 17.14 13.84
C CYS A 286 -8.59 16.27 14.57
N SER A 287 -9.22 16.78 15.62
CA SER A 287 -10.22 16.09 16.41
C SER A 287 -11.55 15.88 15.67
N GLN A 288 -11.95 16.85 14.82
CA GLN A 288 -13.14 16.73 13.99
C GLN A 288 -12.95 15.67 12.89
N PHE A 289 -11.80 15.64 12.24
CA PHE A 289 -11.46 14.63 11.25
C PHE A 289 -11.49 13.21 11.87
N VAL A 290 -10.81 13.02 13.00
CA VAL A 290 -10.81 11.72 13.68
C VAL A 290 -12.21 11.33 14.18
N ALA A 291 -13.01 12.31 14.63
CA ALA A 291 -14.41 12.07 14.97
C ALA A 291 -15.25 11.61 13.77
N ALA A 292 -15.04 12.23 12.59
CA ALA A 292 -15.72 11.83 11.35
C ALA A 292 -15.31 10.43 10.90
N VAL A 293 -14.03 10.08 11.06
CA VAL A 293 -13.53 8.71 10.81
C VAL A 293 -14.22 7.71 11.74
N ALA A 294 -14.24 7.98 13.04
CA ALA A 294 -14.87 7.11 14.02
C ALA A 294 -16.38 6.95 13.76
N ASP A 295 -17.08 8.02 13.39
CA ASP A 295 -18.49 7.99 13.00
C ASP A 295 -18.74 7.08 11.79
N ARG A 296 -17.95 7.23 10.71
CA ARG A 296 -18.07 6.40 9.49
C ARG A 296 -17.75 4.92 9.71
N LEU A 297 -16.89 4.63 10.67
CA LEU A 297 -16.50 3.26 11.02
C LEU A 297 -17.34 2.66 12.15
N ALA A 298 -18.34 3.38 12.62
CA ALA A 298 -19.18 3.02 13.79
C ALA A 298 -18.34 2.71 15.05
N VAL A 299 -17.20 3.38 15.21
CA VAL A 299 -16.31 3.25 16.35
C VAL A 299 -16.67 4.34 17.38
N PRO A 300 -16.92 3.99 18.65
CA PRO A 300 -17.22 4.96 19.70
C PRO A 300 -16.03 5.92 19.95
N LEU A 301 -16.30 7.21 19.87
CA LEU A 301 -15.36 8.28 20.20
C LEU A 301 -16.15 9.56 20.47
N LEU A 302 -15.67 10.44 21.35
CA LEU A 302 -16.28 11.74 21.56
C LEU A 302 -16.33 12.56 20.28
N ARG A 303 -17.51 13.11 19.98
CA ARG A 303 -17.78 13.84 18.72
C ARG A 303 -18.93 14.84 18.90
N PRO A 304 -19.10 15.83 18.01
CA PRO A 304 -20.32 16.65 17.97
C PRO A 304 -21.56 15.82 17.57
N PRO A 305 -22.76 16.13 18.06
CA PRO A 305 -23.05 17.25 18.97
C PRO A 305 -22.85 16.94 20.46
N GLU A 306 -22.55 15.68 20.83
CA GLU A 306 -22.43 15.25 22.24
C GLU A 306 -21.31 16.00 22.97
N HIS A 307 -20.26 16.39 22.24
CA HIS A 307 -19.19 17.26 22.70
C HIS A 307 -18.95 18.40 21.72
N GLY A 308 -18.75 19.63 22.23
CA GLY A 308 -18.41 20.77 21.38
C GLY A 308 -17.04 20.63 20.72
N VAL A 309 -16.82 21.34 19.61
CA VAL A 309 -15.54 21.28 18.86
C VAL A 309 -14.37 21.94 19.61
N VAL A 310 -14.66 22.92 20.49
CA VAL A 310 -13.64 23.59 21.30
C VAL A 310 -13.10 22.63 22.35
N GLY A 311 -11.78 22.44 22.38
CA GLY A 311 -11.13 21.51 23.32
C GLY A 311 -11.36 20.03 23.03
N LEU A 312 -12.00 19.67 21.90
CA LEU A 312 -12.36 18.28 21.58
C LEU A 312 -11.15 17.35 21.57
N ALA A 313 -9.98 17.78 21.08
CA ALA A 313 -8.78 16.93 21.08
C ALA A 313 -8.32 16.55 22.50
N ASN A 314 -8.35 17.51 23.44
CA ASN A 314 -8.01 17.24 24.85
C ASN A 314 -9.07 16.33 25.50
N ALA A 315 -10.36 16.56 25.19
CA ALA A 315 -11.44 15.71 25.67
C ALA A 315 -11.38 14.29 25.13
N GLN A 316 -11.03 14.11 23.84
CA GLN A 316 -10.82 12.79 23.25
C GLN A 316 -9.63 12.07 23.89
N PHE A 317 -8.55 12.77 24.22
CA PHE A 317 -7.42 12.19 24.96
C PHE A 317 -7.86 11.64 26.33
N ASP A 318 -8.54 12.49 27.13
CA ASP A 318 -9.03 12.10 28.46
C ASP A 318 -10.03 10.94 28.39
N TRP A 319 -10.93 10.98 27.41
CA TRP A 319 -11.90 9.92 27.20
C TRP A 319 -11.26 8.60 26.80
N LEU A 320 -10.29 8.60 25.85
CA LEU A 320 -9.57 7.41 25.41
C LEU A 320 -8.83 6.71 26.57
N ALA A 321 -8.35 7.47 27.56
CA ALA A 321 -7.71 6.95 28.77
C ALA A 321 -8.71 6.37 29.80
N SER A 322 -10.02 6.63 29.64
CA SER A 322 -11.05 6.28 30.63
C SER A 322 -11.51 4.81 30.56
N ASP A 323 -12.17 4.36 31.66
CA ASP A 323 -12.85 3.07 31.69
C ASP A 323 -14.02 3.00 30.68
N ALA A 324 -14.65 4.14 30.37
CA ALA A 324 -15.72 4.21 29.40
C ALA A 324 -15.19 3.80 27.99
N ALA A 325 -14.05 4.30 27.57
CA ALA A 325 -13.43 3.92 26.30
C ALA A 325 -13.04 2.44 26.28
N ARG A 326 -12.45 1.93 27.37
CA ARG A 326 -12.10 0.50 27.47
C ARG A 326 -13.33 -0.41 27.34
N LYS A 327 -14.45 -0.05 27.95
CA LYS A 327 -15.72 -0.81 27.84
C LYS A 327 -16.29 -0.83 26.42
N THR A 328 -15.92 0.13 25.56
CA THR A 328 -16.35 0.16 24.17
C THR A 328 -15.35 -0.50 23.21
N GLY A 329 -14.25 -1.09 23.72
CA GLY A 329 -13.30 -1.86 22.91
C GLY A 329 -11.99 -1.14 22.59
N TRP A 330 -11.76 0.08 23.09
CA TRP A 330 -10.46 0.75 22.96
C TRP A 330 -9.41 0.10 23.86
N VAL A 331 -8.23 -0.14 23.28
CA VAL A 331 -7.09 -0.73 23.97
C VAL A 331 -5.91 0.24 23.90
N ALA A 332 -5.35 0.60 25.05
CA ALA A 332 -4.12 1.38 25.12
C ALA A 332 -2.93 0.54 24.61
N LEU A 333 -2.05 1.15 23.85
CA LEU A 333 -0.85 0.53 23.30
C LEU A 333 0.40 1.13 23.98
N LYS A 334 1.43 0.31 24.09
CA LYS A 334 2.64 0.65 24.84
C LYS A 334 3.46 1.79 24.21
N ASP A 335 3.62 1.76 22.87
CA ASP A 335 4.52 2.64 22.14
C ASP A 335 4.18 2.70 20.65
N GLY A 336 4.97 3.46 19.88
CA GLY A 336 4.81 3.60 18.43
C GLY A 336 5.02 2.30 17.64
N ALA A 337 5.83 1.36 18.15
CA ALA A 337 6.03 0.06 17.51
C ALA A 337 4.77 -0.82 17.65
N ALA A 338 4.18 -0.86 18.85
CA ALA A 338 2.91 -1.52 19.07
C ALA A 338 1.77 -0.86 18.27
N ALA A 339 1.82 0.48 18.09
CA ALA A 339 0.87 1.21 17.28
C ALA A 339 0.98 0.83 15.79
N GLN A 340 2.19 0.77 15.23
CA GLN A 340 2.41 0.31 13.85
C GLN A 340 1.95 -1.14 13.67
N ALA A 341 2.27 -2.04 14.60
CA ALA A 341 1.85 -3.43 14.54
C ALA A 341 0.32 -3.56 14.55
N ALA A 342 -0.38 -2.86 15.45
CA ALA A 342 -1.84 -2.88 15.50
C ALA A 342 -2.49 -2.29 14.22
N ALA A 343 -1.89 -1.25 13.62
CA ALA A 343 -2.35 -0.70 12.35
C ALA A 343 -2.14 -1.71 11.20
N ASN A 344 -1.03 -2.46 11.21
CA ASN A 344 -0.76 -3.54 10.26
C ASN A 344 -1.78 -4.68 10.36
N ASP A 345 -2.35 -4.91 11.57
CA ASP A 345 -3.42 -5.88 11.81
C ASP A 345 -4.81 -5.38 11.40
N GLY A 346 -4.93 -4.19 10.80
CA GLY A 346 -6.20 -3.62 10.33
C GLY A 346 -7.06 -2.99 11.42
N ARG A 347 -6.49 -2.62 12.54
CA ARG A 347 -7.18 -1.86 13.58
C ARG A 347 -7.15 -0.36 13.27
N LEU A 348 -8.19 0.36 13.67
CA LEU A 348 -8.11 1.82 13.78
C LEU A 348 -7.20 2.18 14.94
N VAL A 349 -6.10 2.84 14.68
CA VAL A 349 -5.12 3.24 15.69
C VAL A 349 -5.00 4.75 15.73
N LEU A 350 -5.13 5.34 16.92
CA LEU A 350 -5.01 6.76 17.17
C LEU A 350 -3.73 7.07 17.95
N ALA A 351 -3.02 8.11 17.52
CA ALA A 351 -1.98 8.79 18.29
C ALA A 351 -2.60 10.08 18.84
N SER A 352 -2.63 10.27 20.15
CA SER A 352 -3.32 11.38 20.81
C SER A 352 -2.41 12.04 21.83
N LEU A 353 -2.46 13.36 21.87
CA LEU A 353 -1.71 14.21 22.81
C LEU A 353 -2.63 15.27 23.42
N LYS A 354 -2.67 15.34 24.74
CA LYS A 354 -3.29 16.45 25.47
C LYS A 354 -2.30 17.60 25.63
N ASN A 355 -2.74 18.82 25.36
CA ASN A 355 -1.90 19.98 25.67
C ASN A 355 -1.85 20.19 27.19
N PRO A 356 -0.65 20.35 27.81
CA PRO A 356 -0.53 20.66 29.24
C PRO A 356 -1.26 21.94 29.66
N GLU A 357 -1.31 22.93 28.78
CA GLU A 357 -2.09 24.13 28.97
C GLU A 357 -3.56 23.88 28.55
N ALA A 358 -4.46 23.78 29.50
CA ALA A 358 -5.87 23.41 29.26
C ALA A 358 -6.59 24.31 28.24
N THR A 359 -6.14 25.54 28.08
CA THR A 359 -6.69 26.53 27.12
C THR A 359 -6.17 26.33 25.69
N ARG A 360 -5.14 25.52 25.49
CA ARG A 360 -4.58 25.21 24.18
C ARG A 360 -5.05 23.85 23.68
N PRO A 361 -5.30 23.72 22.38
CA PRO A 361 -5.70 22.43 21.82
C PRO A 361 -4.53 21.44 21.87
N GLY A 362 -4.84 20.19 22.17
CA GLY A 362 -3.98 19.03 21.91
C GLY A 362 -3.95 18.69 20.42
N HIS A 363 -3.47 17.48 20.12
CA HIS A 363 -3.45 16.94 18.77
C HIS A 363 -3.81 15.47 18.75
N ILE A 364 -4.46 15.04 17.66
CA ILE A 364 -4.81 13.64 17.43
C ILE A 364 -4.67 13.30 15.94
N ALA A 365 -4.16 12.11 15.65
CA ALA A 365 -3.93 11.63 14.30
C ALA A 365 -4.19 10.11 14.22
N ILE A 366 -4.35 9.57 13.01
CA ILE A 366 -4.56 8.15 12.76
C ILE A 366 -3.22 7.54 12.35
N VAL A 367 -2.78 6.51 13.09
CA VAL A 367 -1.54 5.77 12.78
C VAL A 367 -1.76 4.90 11.55
N ARG A 368 -0.87 4.99 10.58
CA ARG A 368 -0.90 4.19 9.35
C ARG A 368 -0.17 2.87 9.50
N PRO A 369 -0.57 1.84 8.76
CA PRO A 369 0.28 0.67 8.54
C PRO A 369 1.61 1.07 7.91
N GLY A 370 2.67 0.37 8.30
CA GLY A 370 4.03 0.67 7.83
C GLY A 370 5.00 -0.47 8.13
N ALA A 371 6.21 -0.35 7.56
CA ALA A 371 7.28 -1.31 7.72
C ALA A 371 8.55 -0.68 8.30
N LYS A 372 8.42 0.42 9.05
CA LYS A 372 9.56 1.05 9.72
C LYS A 372 10.14 0.09 10.76
N ASP A 373 11.47 -0.06 10.74
CA ASP A 373 12.21 -0.78 11.76
C ASP A 373 12.28 -0.01 13.10
N ALA A 374 12.89 -0.61 14.11
CA ALA A 374 12.97 -0.02 15.43
C ALA A 374 13.73 1.32 15.44
N ASP A 375 14.77 1.47 14.63
CA ASP A 375 15.60 2.67 14.56
C ASP A 375 14.80 3.85 13.94
N LEU A 376 14.08 3.58 12.86
CA LEU A 376 13.21 4.57 12.20
C LEU A 376 12.01 4.92 13.07
N LEU A 377 11.40 3.95 13.76
CA LEU A 377 10.32 4.21 14.71
C LEU A 377 10.79 5.08 15.88
N ALA A 378 11.99 4.86 16.40
CA ALA A 378 12.57 5.70 17.45
C ALA A 378 12.85 7.13 16.94
N LYS A 379 13.33 7.26 15.70
CA LYS A 379 13.71 8.54 15.09
C LYS A 379 12.49 9.36 14.64
N GLU A 380 11.50 8.74 14.02
CA GLU A 380 10.42 9.42 13.29
C GLU A 380 9.03 9.14 13.87
N GLY A 381 8.90 8.07 14.65
CA GLY A 381 7.63 7.45 15.02
C GLY A 381 6.96 6.75 13.83
N PRO A 382 5.81 6.10 14.03
CA PRO A 382 5.01 5.53 12.94
C PRO A 382 4.53 6.63 11.99
N ASP A 383 4.12 6.23 10.79
CA ASP A 383 3.43 7.14 9.88
C ASP A 383 2.00 7.41 10.36
N VAL A 384 1.51 8.62 10.09
CA VAL A 384 0.17 9.04 10.47
C VAL A 384 -0.56 9.74 9.32
N MET A 385 -1.89 9.68 9.36
CA MET A 385 -2.82 10.49 8.58
C MET A 385 -3.44 11.53 9.50
N GLN A 386 -3.52 12.78 9.07
CA GLN A 386 -4.01 13.85 9.95
C GLN A 386 -4.66 15.02 9.21
N ALA A 387 -5.56 15.72 9.93
CA ALA A 387 -5.93 17.10 9.69
C ALA A 387 -5.30 17.97 10.78
N GLY A 388 -4.62 19.05 10.43
CA GLY A 388 -3.90 19.86 11.41
C GLY A 388 -3.52 21.22 10.86
N GLY A 389 -2.37 21.75 11.28
CA GLY A 389 -1.78 22.94 10.65
C GLY A 389 -1.35 22.66 9.21
N THR A 390 -1.09 21.39 8.91
CA THR A 390 -0.91 20.82 7.56
C THR A 390 -1.65 19.50 7.52
N ASN A 391 -2.56 19.36 6.56
CA ASN A 391 -3.25 18.11 6.33
C ASN A 391 -2.36 17.15 5.51
N ALA A 392 -2.40 15.87 5.84
CA ALA A 392 -1.59 14.88 5.15
C ALA A 392 -2.26 13.50 5.14
N LEU A 393 -2.31 12.86 3.97
CA LEU A 393 -2.63 11.44 3.84
C LEU A 393 -1.55 10.57 4.51
N ARG A 394 -0.29 11.03 4.48
CA ARG A 394 0.85 10.39 5.14
C ARG A 394 1.89 11.43 5.56
N THR A 395 2.32 11.34 6.81
CA THR A 395 3.48 12.07 7.36
C THR A 395 4.06 11.25 8.51
N THR A 396 5.27 11.56 8.98
CA THR A 396 5.80 10.91 10.19
C THR A 396 5.11 11.44 11.44
N LEU A 397 5.05 10.65 12.51
CA LEU A 397 4.49 11.12 13.78
C LEU A 397 5.20 12.40 14.27
N ARG A 398 6.53 12.46 14.15
CA ARG A 398 7.31 13.65 14.56
C ARG A 398 6.97 14.89 13.75
N GLN A 399 6.72 14.76 12.46
CA GLN A 399 6.30 15.88 11.62
C GLN A 399 4.87 16.28 11.93
N GLY A 400 3.95 15.32 12.06
CA GLY A 400 2.55 15.57 12.37
C GLY A 400 2.35 16.28 13.71
N PHE A 401 3.14 15.90 14.73
CA PHE A 401 3.15 16.50 16.05
C PHE A 401 4.23 17.59 16.23
N GLY A 402 4.73 18.18 15.13
CA GLY A 402 5.86 19.11 15.14
C GLY A 402 5.65 20.39 15.99
N ASN A 403 4.40 20.77 16.26
CA ASN A 403 4.06 21.87 17.16
C ASN A 403 4.11 21.47 18.66
N HIS A 404 4.30 20.20 18.98
CA HIS A 404 4.29 19.61 20.32
C HIS A 404 5.60 18.88 20.64
N LYS A 405 6.76 19.42 20.19
CA LYS A 405 8.06 18.76 20.31
C LYS A 405 8.47 18.48 21.77
N LYS A 406 8.04 19.33 22.70
CA LYS A 406 8.38 19.19 24.14
C LYS A 406 7.54 18.10 24.82
N GLU A 407 6.38 17.82 24.28
CA GLU A 407 5.40 16.87 24.81
C GLU A 407 5.40 15.55 24.03
N TYR A 408 6.36 15.31 23.13
CA TYR A 408 6.38 14.16 22.24
C TYR A 408 6.30 12.82 22.98
N ASP A 409 6.97 12.71 24.13
CA ASP A 409 6.98 11.51 24.96
C ASP A 409 5.66 11.27 25.73
N GLN A 410 4.72 12.24 25.67
CA GLN A 410 3.38 12.14 26.25
C GLN A 410 2.33 11.67 25.24
N ILE A 411 2.72 11.41 23.97
CA ILE A 411 1.81 10.87 22.97
C ILE A 411 1.36 9.47 23.39
N ALA A 412 0.07 9.30 23.57
CA ALA A 412 -0.55 8.02 23.89
C ALA A 412 -1.15 7.39 22.62
N PHE A 413 -1.11 6.06 22.56
CA PHE A 413 -1.63 5.29 21.44
C PHE A 413 -2.78 4.41 21.87
N TYR A 414 -3.84 4.35 21.05
CA TYR A 414 -5.02 3.55 21.29
C TYR A 414 -5.45 2.83 20.03
N ALA A 415 -5.90 1.56 20.15
CA ALA A 415 -6.38 0.76 19.04
C ALA A 415 -7.82 0.30 19.27
N HIS A 416 -8.59 0.22 18.19
CA HIS A 416 -9.95 -0.35 18.18
C HIS A 416 -10.11 -1.29 16.98
N VAL A 417 -10.81 -2.40 17.21
CA VAL A 417 -11.19 -3.31 16.11
C VAL A 417 -12.30 -2.64 15.30
N VAL A 418 -12.21 -2.74 13.98
CA VAL A 418 -13.21 -2.17 13.05
C VAL A 418 -13.97 -3.29 12.36
N ASP A 419 -15.28 -3.22 12.35
CA ASP A 419 -16.11 -4.07 11.51
C ASP A 419 -16.16 -3.47 10.09
N LEU A 420 -15.54 -4.17 9.14
CA LEU A 420 -15.45 -3.76 7.75
C LEU A 420 -16.40 -4.53 6.83
N THR A 421 -17.30 -5.34 7.41
CA THR A 421 -18.34 -6.01 6.62
C THR A 421 -19.17 -4.95 5.89
N PRO A 422 -19.47 -5.14 4.57
CA PRO A 422 -20.37 -4.23 3.86
C PRO A 422 -21.71 -4.20 4.59
N ALA A 423 -22.25 -2.99 4.86
CA ALA A 423 -23.63 -2.87 5.29
C ALA A 423 -24.51 -3.53 4.21
N ARG A 424 -25.35 -4.49 4.64
CA ARG A 424 -26.28 -5.22 3.77
C ARG A 424 -27.35 -4.30 3.24
#